data_4a5c7bfbaa5005373ce276da42296558
#
_entry.id   4a5c7bfbaa5005373ce276da42296558
#
_cell.length_a   1.000
_cell.length_b   1.000
_cell.length_c   1.000
_cell.angle_alpha   90.00
_cell.angle_beta   90.00
_cell.angle_gamma   90.00
#
_symmetry.space_group_name_H-M   'P 1'
#
loop_
_entity.id
_entity.type
_entity.pdbx_description
1 polymer ?
#
loop_
_entity_poly.entity_id
_entity_poly.type
_entity_poly.pdbx_seq_one_letter_code
_entity_poly.pdbx_strand_id
1 'polypeptide(L)'
;MNSEKKIILIINAHLLNEAASNCLLKTLEEPSNGIFILLTSKLNVLLDTIISRCQIIRFRSLSGKQINSILKNYLDSSEIKIGKNLKPEDLVTSANGSPRQLLKNVEILNELSDEVMGKLDSPINNIQEILELSKLISEKLEIDQQICLVNFIQIIWWRNTKKIDFIEKLENLKFYLRKKIQPRLAWEITFLQISMMNVQN
;
A
#
# COMPACT_ATOMS: atom_id res chain seq x y z
N MET A 1 -23.72 -36.95 -19.35
CA MET A 1 -22.62 -36.82 -18.36
C MET A 1 -22.30 -35.33 -18.22
N ASN A 2 -22.71 -34.68 -17.15
CA ASN A 2 -22.28 -33.30 -16.84
C ASN A 2 -20.78 -33.37 -16.44
N SER A 3 -19.89 -33.01 -17.36
CA SER A 3 -18.48 -32.84 -17.01
C SER A 3 -18.36 -31.53 -16.20
N GLU A 4 -18.09 -31.66 -14.91
CA GLU A 4 -17.77 -30.50 -14.06
C GLU A 4 -16.59 -29.75 -14.68
N LYS A 5 -16.78 -28.47 -15.00
CA LYS A 5 -15.69 -27.61 -15.47
C LYS A 5 -14.78 -27.29 -14.29
N LYS A 6 -13.50 -27.63 -14.40
CA LYS A 6 -12.50 -27.27 -13.40
C LYS A 6 -12.02 -25.83 -13.64
N ILE A 7 -11.93 -25.02 -12.58
CA ILE A 7 -11.31 -23.69 -12.62
C ILE A 7 -10.00 -23.75 -11.86
N ILE A 8 -8.91 -23.38 -12.52
CA ILE A 8 -7.58 -23.36 -11.97
C ILE A 8 -7.10 -21.91 -11.92
N LEU A 9 -6.85 -21.39 -10.72
CA LEU A 9 -6.37 -20.04 -10.48
C LEU A 9 -4.89 -20.05 -10.08
N ILE A 10 -4.05 -19.40 -10.88
CA ILE A 10 -2.62 -19.20 -10.59
C ILE A 10 -2.40 -17.75 -10.21
N ILE A 11 -2.10 -17.50 -8.94
CA ILE A 11 -1.85 -16.15 -8.40
C ILE A 11 -0.35 -15.86 -8.49
N ASN A 12 0.00 -14.61 -8.87
CA ASN A 12 1.38 -14.17 -9.09
C ASN A 12 2.10 -15.01 -10.17
N ALA A 13 1.43 -15.26 -11.29
CA ALA A 13 1.96 -16.07 -12.38
C ALA A 13 3.36 -15.62 -12.88
N HIS A 14 3.76 -14.36 -12.66
CA HIS A 14 5.10 -13.85 -12.96
C HIS A 14 6.22 -14.43 -12.06
N LEU A 15 5.89 -15.21 -11.04
CA LEU A 15 6.84 -15.92 -10.19
C LEU A 15 7.09 -17.36 -10.65
N LEU A 16 6.40 -17.83 -11.69
CA LEU A 16 6.67 -19.14 -12.27
C LEU A 16 8.10 -19.18 -12.81
N ASN A 17 8.84 -20.22 -12.44
CA ASN A 17 10.13 -20.48 -13.06
C ASN A 17 9.95 -21.03 -14.50
N GLU A 18 11.02 -21.10 -15.25
CA GLU A 18 10.99 -21.53 -16.65
C GLU A 18 10.41 -22.93 -16.81
N ALA A 19 10.77 -23.87 -15.94
CA ALA A 19 10.28 -25.25 -15.99
C ALA A 19 8.76 -25.34 -15.77
N ALA A 20 8.24 -24.61 -14.78
CA ALA A 20 6.81 -24.54 -14.49
C ALA A 20 6.05 -23.84 -15.64
N SER A 21 6.60 -22.78 -16.19
CA SER A 21 6.04 -22.07 -17.35
C SER A 21 5.93 -23.01 -18.57
N ASN A 22 6.96 -23.79 -18.86
CA ASN A 22 6.96 -24.74 -19.95
C ASN A 22 5.98 -25.90 -19.73
N CYS A 23 5.84 -26.39 -18.49
CA CYS A 23 4.79 -27.36 -18.16
C CYS A 23 3.37 -26.81 -18.36
N LEU A 24 3.16 -25.53 -18.03
CA LEU A 24 1.87 -24.86 -18.22
C LEU A 24 1.51 -24.73 -19.71
N LEU A 25 2.48 -24.51 -20.59
CA LEU A 25 2.27 -24.43 -22.05
C LEU A 25 1.59 -25.69 -22.60
N LYS A 26 2.04 -26.88 -22.21
CA LYS A 26 1.43 -28.14 -22.65
C LYS A 26 -0.03 -28.23 -22.27
N THR A 27 -0.36 -27.74 -21.07
CA THR A 27 -1.75 -27.76 -20.55
C THR A 27 -2.62 -26.70 -21.26
N LEU A 28 -2.05 -25.57 -21.66
CA LEU A 28 -2.77 -24.52 -22.39
C LEU A 28 -2.98 -24.89 -23.87
N GLU A 29 -2.14 -25.73 -24.47
CA GLU A 29 -2.26 -26.24 -25.84
C GLU A 29 -3.34 -27.32 -25.97
N GLU A 30 -3.43 -28.19 -24.94
CA GLU A 30 -4.44 -29.25 -24.89
C GLU A 30 -5.42 -29.00 -23.75
N PRO A 31 -6.37 -28.07 -23.90
CA PRO A 31 -7.28 -27.74 -22.83
C PRO A 31 -8.16 -28.95 -22.51
N SER A 32 -7.86 -29.64 -21.43
CA SER A 32 -8.83 -30.44 -20.74
C SER A 32 -10.03 -29.55 -20.34
N ASN A 33 -11.18 -30.10 -19.97
CA ASN A 33 -12.41 -29.33 -19.61
C ASN A 33 -12.22 -28.30 -18.46
N GLY A 34 -11.12 -27.55 -18.46
CA GLY A 34 -10.72 -26.59 -17.42
C GLY A 34 -10.59 -25.15 -17.94
N ILE A 35 -10.87 -24.20 -17.05
CA ILE A 35 -10.61 -22.77 -17.24
C ILE A 35 -9.37 -22.41 -16.41
N PHE A 36 -8.35 -21.86 -17.08
CA PHE A 36 -7.15 -21.35 -16.40
C PHE A 36 -7.25 -19.84 -16.26
N ILE A 37 -7.07 -19.34 -15.04
CA ILE A 37 -7.03 -17.91 -14.72
C ILE A 37 -5.65 -17.60 -14.14
N LEU A 38 -4.86 -16.82 -14.87
CA LEU A 38 -3.53 -16.38 -14.44
C LEU A 38 -3.62 -14.93 -13.97
N LEU A 39 -3.27 -14.66 -12.70
CA LEU A 39 -3.19 -13.32 -12.16
C LEU A 39 -1.73 -12.87 -12.12
N THR A 40 -1.46 -11.71 -12.69
CA THR A 40 -0.11 -11.11 -12.67
C THR A 40 -0.18 -9.59 -12.60
N SER A 41 0.76 -8.99 -11.87
CA SER A 41 1.01 -7.55 -11.88
C SER A 41 2.12 -7.14 -12.87
N LYS A 42 2.82 -8.13 -13.46
CA LYS A 42 3.98 -7.94 -14.35
C LYS A 42 3.82 -8.79 -15.60
N LEU A 43 2.97 -8.33 -16.53
CA LEU A 43 2.68 -9.08 -17.76
C LEU A 43 3.95 -9.33 -18.58
N ASN A 44 4.86 -8.36 -18.61
CA ASN A 44 6.13 -8.41 -19.35
C ASN A 44 7.14 -9.43 -18.83
N VAL A 45 6.89 -10.07 -17.71
CA VAL A 45 7.75 -11.13 -17.14
C VAL A 45 7.26 -12.52 -17.56
N LEU A 46 6.00 -12.64 -17.99
CA LEU A 46 5.47 -13.90 -18.50
C LEU A 46 6.03 -14.19 -19.90
N LEU A 47 6.20 -15.47 -20.22
CA LEU A 47 6.61 -15.90 -21.54
C LEU A 47 5.57 -15.48 -22.58
N ASP A 48 6.03 -14.96 -23.72
CA ASP A 48 5.16 -14.56 -24.84
C ASP A 48 4.31 -15.73 -25.35
N THR A 49 4.84 -16.94 -25.24
CA THR A 49 4.14 -18.18 -25.60
C THR A 49 2.92 -18.46 -24.68
N ILE A 50 2.97 -18.09 -23.41
CA ILE A 50 1.81 -18.14 -22.49
C ILE A 50 0.83 -17.03 -22.85
N ILE A 51 1.34 -15.81 -23.03
CA ILE A 51 0.54 -14.63 -23.33
C ILE A 51 -0.29 -14.84 -24.61
N SER A 52 0.31 -15.42 -25.66
CA SER A 52 -0.37 -15.67 -26.94
C SER A 52 -1.53 -16.69 -26.86
N ARG A 53 -1.56 -17.53 -25.82
CA ARG A 53 -2.59 -18.55 -25.60
C ARG A 53 -3.65 -18.12 -24.58
N CYS A 54 -3.53 -16.91 -24.04
CA CYS A 54 -4.44 -16.38 -23.02
C CYS A 54 -5.19 -15.14 -23.50
N GLN A 55 -6.44 -15.02 -23.12
CA GLN A 55 -7.17 -13.77 -23.28
C GLN A 55 -6.72 -12.80 -22.16
N ILE A 56 -6.18 -11.64 -22.54
CA ILE A 56 -5.71 -10.63 -21.58
C ILE A 56 -6.87 -9.74 -21.15
N ILE A 57 -7.14 -9.73 -19.83
CA ILE A 57 -8.10 -8.82 -19.20
C ILE A 57 -7.30 -7.84 -18.33
N ARG A 58 -7.30 -6.56 -18.70
CA ARG A 58 -6.56 -5.54 -17.99
C ARG A 58 -7.41 -4.84 -16.94
N PHE A 59 -7.01 -4.93 -15.68
CA PHE A 59 -7.57 -4.16 -14.58
C PHE A 59 -6.76 -2.87 -14.41
N ARG A 60 -7.42 -1.74 -14.60
CA ARG A 60 -6.81 -0.40 -14.42
C ARG A 60 -7.07 0.10 -13.01
N SER A 61 -6.19 0.98 -12.53
CA SER A 61 -6.44 1.75 -11.29
C SER A 61 -7.75 2.52 -11.41
N LEU A 62 -8.50 2.57 -10.33
CA LEU A 62 -9.75 3.32 -10.26
C LEU A 62 -9.49 4.82 -10.21
N SER A 63 -10.40 5.60 -10.76
CA SER A 63 -10.37 7.05 -10.64
C SER A 63 -10.64 7.51 -9.20
N GLY A 64 -10.20 8.72 -8.84
CA GLY A 64 -10.47 9.27 -7.51
C GLY A 64 -11.96 9.32 -7.16
N LYS A 65 -12.84 9.56 -8.15
CA LYS A 65 -14.30 9.52 -7.94
C LYS A 65 -14.79 8.13 -7.55
N GLN A 66 -14.29 7.09 -8.21
CA GLN A 66 -14.66 5.69 -7.88
C GLN A 66 -14.12 5.28 -6.50
N ILE A 67 -12.88 5.63 -6.18
CA ILE A 67 -12.30 5.38 -4.84
C ILE A 67 -13.11 6.12 -3.76
N ASN A 68 -13.51 7.37 -4.01
CA ASN A 68 -14.33 8.13 -3.06
C ASN A 68 -15.72 7.50 -2.84
N SER A 69 -16.34 6.94 -3.90
CA SER A 69 -17.59 6.20 -3.75
C SER A 69 -17.43 4.94 -2.89
N ILE A 70 -16.32 4.21 -3.07
CA ILE A 70 -16.00 3.03 -2.24
C ILE A 70 -15.78 3.46 -0.79
N LEU A 71 -15.04 4.56 -0.55
CA LEU A 71 -14.83 5.09 0.79
C LEU A 71 -16.15 5.42 1.49
N LYS A 72 -17.05 6.14 0.81
CA LYS A 72 -18.37 6.49 1.36
C LYS A 72 -19.18 5.24 1.71
N ASN A 73 -19.30 4.30 0.79
CA ASN A 73 -20.04 3.05 1.05
C ASN A 73 -19.43 2.26 2.22
N TYR A 74 -18.11 2.26 2.36
CA TYR A 74 -17.43 1.58 3.45
C TYR A 74 -17.70 2.26 4.79
N LEU A 75 -17.65 3.59 4.85
CA LEU A 75 -17.94 4.36 6.07
C LEU A 75 -19.41 4.25 6.48
N ASP A 76 -20.33 4.24 5.52
CA ASP A 76 -21.77 4.10 5.77
C ASP A 76 -22.14 2.69 6.30
N SER A 77 -21.37 1.67 5.91
CA SER A 77 -21.58 0.28 6.33
C SER A 77 -20.82 -0.14 7.58
N SER A 78 -19.86 0.67 8.04
CA SER A 78 -18.99 0.38 9.18
C SER A 78 -19.18 1.45 10.26
N GLU A 79 -18.98 1.08 11.54
CA GLU A 79 -18.95 2.04 12.66
C GLU A 79 -17.68 2.91 12.69
N ILE A 80 -16.87 2.81 11.66
CA ILE A 80 -15.57 3.47 11.53
C ILE A 80 -15.79 4.96 11.25
N LYS A 81 -15.21 5.81 12.11
CA LYS A 81 -15.21 7.27 11.93
C LYS A 81 -13.82 7.72 11.49
N ILE A 82 -13.78 8.50 10.41
CA ILE A 82 -12.55 9.21 10.06
C ILE A 82 -12.31 10.29 11.12
N GLY A 83 -11.09 10.30 11.67
CA GLY A 83 -10.68 11.32 12.66
C GLY A 83 -10.87 12.74 12.13
N LYS A 84 -11.13 13.70 13.03
CA LYS A 84 -11.45 15.10 12.68
C LYS A 84 -10.38 15.80 11.83
N ASN A 85 -9.14 15.36 11.93
CA ASN A 85 -7.99 15.98 11.25
C ASN A 85 -7.69 15.35 9.89
N LEU A 86 -8.41 14.28 9.52
CA LEU A 86 -8.21 13.55 8.28
C LEU A 86 -9.18 14.00 7.20
N LYS A 87 -8.65 14.41 6.05
CA LYS A 87 -9.46 14.75 4.90
C LYS A 87 -9.73 13.49 4.07
N PRO A 88 -10.98 13.22 3.68
CA PRO A 88 -11.30 12.10 2.79
C PRO A 88 -10.45 12.11 1.50
N GLU A 89 -10.09 13.29 0.99
CA GLU A 89 -9.27 13.46 -0.20
C GLU A 89 -7.84 12.88 -0.02
N ASP A 90 -7.29 12.92 1.19
CA ASP A 90 -5.96 12.37 1.48
C ASP A 90 -6.00 10.84 1.42
N LEU A 91 -7.07 10.23 1.94
CA LEU A 91 -7.31 8.79 1.83
C LEU A 91 -7.46 8.34 0.38
N VAL A 92 -8.23 9.09 -0.40
CA VAL A 92 -8.43 8.82 -1.83
C VAL A 92 -7.11 8.93 -2.58
N THR A 93 -6.32 9.96 -2.29
CA THR A 93 -5.01 10.19 -2.91
C THR A 93 -4.02 9.09 -2.53
N SER A 94 -3.94 8.73 -1.24
CA SER A 94 -3.03 7.69 -0.74
C SER A 94 -3.37 6.29 -1.26
N ALA A 95 -4.63 6.03 -1.62
CA ALA A 95 -5.08 4.77 -2.20
C ALA A 95 -4.55 4.54 -3.62
N ASN A 96 -4.13 5.59 -4.34
CA ASN A 96 -3.58 5.53 -5.70
C ASN A 96 -4.41 4.65 -6.66
N GLY A 97 -5.73 4.78 -6.61
CA GLY A 97 -6.66 4.01 -7.44
C GLY A 97 -6.86 2.55 -7.04
N SER A 98 -6.34 2.12 -5.88
CA SER A 98 -6.49 0.76 -5.35
C SER A 98 -7.49 0.72 -4.20
N PRO A 99 -8.64 0.02 -4.34
CA PRO A 99 -9.58 -0.20 -3.23
C PRO A 99 -8.95 -0.90 -2.04
N ARG A 100 -8.09 -1.88 -2.30
CA ARG A 100 -7.38 -2.62 -1.24
C ARG A 100 -6.50 -1.68 -0.41
N GLN A 101 -5.78 -0.76 -1.08
CA GLN A 101 -4.93 0.21 -0.38
C GLN A 101 -5.78 1.20 0.43
N LEU A 102 -6.93 1.62 -0.10
CA LEU A 102 -7.87 2.45 0.63
C LEU A 102 -8.30 1.81 1.96
N LEU A 103 -8.79 0.57 1.90
CA LEU A 103 -9.25 -0.15 3.10
C LEU A 103 -8.12 -0.34 4.11
N LYS A 104 -6.93 -0.73 3.64
CA LYS A 104 -5.74 -0.85 4.49
C LYS A 104 -5.37 0.47 5.16
N ASN A 105 -5.45 1.60 4.44
CA ASN A 105 -5.19 2.91 5.02
C ASN A 105 -6.22 3.26 6.10
N VAL A 106 -7.50 2.95 5.87
CA VAL A 106 -8.56 3.19 6.88
C VAL A 106 -8.33 2.33 8.13
N GLU A 107 -7.96 1.06 7.98
CA GLU A 107 -7.63 0.16 9.09
C GLU A 107 -6.49 0.71 9.95
N ILE A 108 -5.38 1.14 9.32
CA ILE A 108 -4.24 1.74 10.03
C ILE A 108 -4.65 2.97 10.83
N LEU A 109 -5.49 3.83 10.25
CA LEU A 109 -5.95 5.04 10.93
C LEU A 109 -6.84 4.74 12.13
N ASN A 110 -7.58 3.63 12.11
CA ASN A 110 -8.37 3.19 13.26
C ASN A 110 -7.52 2.57 14.38
N GLU A 111 -6.37 1.99 14.06
CA GLU A 111 -5.43 1.48 15.07
C GLU A 111 -4.71 2.61 15.80
N LEU A 112 -4.57 3.77 15.16
CA LEU A 112 -3.97 4.97 15.73
C LEU A 112 -5.08 5.91 16.26
N SER A 113 -4.92 6.47 17.46
CA SER A 113 -5.88 7.43 18.00
C SER A 113 -5.85 8.75 17.21
N ASP A 114 -6.98 9.49 17.24
CA ASP A 114 -7.09 10.82 16.63
C ASP A 114 -6.00 11.78 17.12
N GLU A 115 -5.57 11.66 18.37
CA GLU A 115 -4.51 12.46 18.96
C GLU A 115 -3.16 12.19 18.26
N VAL A 116 -2.82 10.91 18.01
CA VAL A 116 -1.60 10.51 17.32
C VAL A 116 -1.63 11.00 15.88
N MET A 117 -2.77 10.87 15.21
CA MET A 117 -2.92 11.35 13.83
C MET A 117 -2.82 12.88 13.76
N GLY A 118 -3.34 13.61 14.74
CA GLY A 118 -3.19 15.06 14.84
C GLY A 118 -1.73 15.51 14.99
N LYS A 119 -0.92 14.75 15.73
CA LYS A 119 0.53 15.01 15.85
C LYS A 119 1.30 14.73 14.56
N LEU A 120 0.79 13.86 13.69
CA LEU A 120 1.40 13.52 12.40
C LEU A 120 0.98 14.45 11.25
N ASP A 121 0.11 15.43 11.47
CA ASP A 121 -0.33 16.39 10.43
C ASP A 121 0.78 17.35 9.97
N SER A 122 1.81 17.54 10.79
CA SER A 122 2.96 18.40 10.50
C SER A 122 4.25 17.80 11.04
N PRO A 123 5.43 18.24 10.53
CA PRO A 123 6.71 17.82 11.08
C PRO A 123 6.83 18.11 12.58
N ILE A 124 7.27 17.12 13.33
CA ILE A 124 7.35 17.14 14.80
C ILE A 124 8.69 17.77 15.19
N ASN A 125 8.65 18.74 16.10
CA ASN A 125 9.87 19.44 16.57
C ASN A 125 10.25 19.09 18.01
N ASN A 126 9.35 18.52 18.79
CA ASN A 126 9.61 18.14 20.18
C ASN A 126 10.22 16.74 20.22
N ILE A 127 11.42 16.64 20.80
CA ILE A 127 12.17 15.38 20.91
C ILE A 127 11.39 14.33 21.71
N GLN A 128 10.71 14.71 22.78
CA GLN A 128 9.97 13.79 23.61
C GLN A 128 8.79 13.20 22.82
N GLU A 129 8.06 14.02 22.04
CA GLU A 129 6.98 13.57 21.17
C GLU A 129 7.51 12.63 20.06
N ILE A 130 8.68 12.91 19.49
CA ILE A 130 9.33 12.05 18.49
C ILE A 130 9.56 10.65 19.08
N LEU A 131 10.13 10.56 20.28
CA LEU A 131 10.41 9.28 20.93
C LEU A 131 9.14 8.50 21.27
N GLU A 132 8.12 9.19 21.80
CA GLU A 132 6.82 8.59 22.13
C GLU A 132 6.08 8.07 20.90
N LEU A 133 6.00 8.88 19.83
CA LEU A 133 5.32 8.50 18.60
C LEU A 133 6.05 7.36 17.88
N SER A 134 7.38 7.43 17.81
CA SER A 134 8.19 6.37 17.19
C SER A 134 8.01 5.03 17.90
N LYS A 135 7.95 5.04 19.24
CA LYS A 135 7.66 3.87 20.05
C LYS A 135 6.26 3.34 19.75
N LEU A 136 5.24 4.20 19.83
CA LEU A 136 3.85 3.82 19.64
C LEU A 136 3.58 3.25 18.25
N ILE A 137 4.11 3.88 17.19
CA ILE A 137 3.98 3.41 15.81
C ILE A 137 4.61 2.02 15.65
N SER A 138 5.82 1.84 16.21
CA SER A 138 6.54 0.57 16.08
C SER A 138 5.94 -0.58 16.89
N GLU A 139 5.22 -0.28 17.98
CA GLU A 139 4.55 -1.29 18.82
C GLU A 139 3.16 -1.67 18.30
N LYS A 140 2.44 -0.72 17.69
CA LYS A 140 1.07 -0.95 17.22
C LYS A 140 0.95 -1.44 15.79
N LEU A 141 1.88 -1.06 14.92
CA LEU A 141 1.77 -1.31 13.49
C LEU A 141 2.82 -2.30 13.00
N GLU A 142 2.39 -3.24 12.17
CA GLU A 142 3.26 -4.11 11.40
C GLU A 142 4.06 -3.32 10.35
N ILE A 143 5.20 -3.86 9.89
CA ILE A 143 6.10 -3.17 8.93
C ILE A 143 5.35 -2.66 7.69
N ASP A 144 4.49 -3.48 7.11
CA ASP A 144 3.71 -3.08 5.92
C ASP A 144 2.71 -1.96 6.22
N GLN A 145 2.14 -1.94 7.43
CA GLN A 145 1.26 -0.87 7.89
C GLN A 145 2.05 0.41 8.13
N GLN A 146 3.25 0.32 8.72
CA GLN A 146 4.15 1.47 8.88
C GLN A 146 4.53 2.09 7.54
N ILE A 147 4.84 1.28 6.51
CA ILE A 147 5.12 1.78 5.16
C ILE A 147 3.90 2.50 4.57
N CYS A 148 2.68 2.00 4.80
CA CYS A 148 1.46 2.67 4.38
C CYS A 148 1.26 4.00 5.12
N LEU A 149 1.53 4.04 6.43
CA LEU A 149 1.49 5.27 7.22
C LEU A 149 2.48 6.32 6.69
N VAL A 150 3.71 5.91 6.34
CA VAL A 150 4.69 6.83 5.73
C VAL A 150 4.15 7.43 4.43
N ASN A 151 3.55 6.63 3.54
CA ASN A 151 2.94 7.16 2.31
C ASN A 151 1.85 8.20 2.60
N PHE A 152 1.06 7.97 3.64
CA PHE A 152 0.01 8.88 4.07
C PHE A 152 0.60 10.19 4.63
N ILE A 153 1.60 10.11 5.52
CA ILE A 153 2.32 11.28 6.06
C ILE A 153 2.95 12.10 4.92
N GLN A 154 3.54 11.46 3.91
CA GLN A 154 4.12 12.15 2.77
C GLN A 154 3.11 13.04 2.04
N ILE A 155 1.87 12.55 1.84
CA ILE A 155 0.81 13.31 1.18
C ILE A 155 0.43 14.54 2.02
N ILE A 156 0.22 14.34 3.33
CA ILE A 156 -0.15 15.42 4.25
C ILE A 156 0.96 16.47 4.33
N TRP A 157 2.19 16.05 4.59
CA TRP A 157 3.32 16.97 4.74
C TRP A 157 3.65 17.69 3.44
N TRP A 158 3.58 17.01 2.29
CA TRP A 158 3.72 17.67 1.00
C TRP A 158 2.66 18.76 0.79
N ARG A 159 1.40 18.46 1.12
CA ARG A 159 0.32 19.44 1.02
C ARG A 159 0.58 20.66 1.91
N ASN A 160 1.03 20.44 3.13
CA ASN A 160 1.16 21.47 4.16
C ASN A 160 2.46 22.27 4.04
N THR A 161 3.57 21.65 3.66
CA THR A 161 4.91 22.28 3.73
C THR A 161 5.55 22.55 2.37
N LYS A 162 5.22 21.74 1.34
CA LYS A 162 5.86 21.76 0.01
C LYS A 162 7.39 21.55 0.05
N LYS A 163 7.94 21.03 1.15
CA LYS A 163 9.37 20.78 1.32
C LYS A 163 9.71 19.38 0.80
N ILE A 164 10.48 19.32 -0.30
CA ILE A 164 10.87 18.05 -0.94
C ILE A 164 11.81 17.24 -0.05
N ASP A 165 12.66 17.91 0.72
CA ASP A 165 13.63 17.27 1.61
C ASP A 165 12.96 16.38 2.66
N PHE A 166 11.77 16.78 3.15
CA PHE A 166 11.00 15.95 4.09
C PHE A 166 10.50 14.67 3.43
N ILE A 167 10.06 14.78 2.17
CA ILE A 167 9.59 13.62 1.41
C ILE A 167 10.72 12.64 1.14
N GLU A 168 11.92 13.14 0.83
CA GLU A 168 13.12 12.32 0.65
C GLU A 168 13.48 11.55 1.93
N LYS A 169 13.45 12.21 3.11
CA LYS A 169 13.69 11.53 4.39
C LYS A 169 12.66 10.44 4.68
N LEU A 170 11.40 10.70 4.38
CA LEU A 170 10.33 9.71 4.53
C LEU A 170 10.46 8.55 3.52
N GLU A 171 10.99 8.77 2.30
CA GLU A 171 11.34 7.68 1.38
C GLU A 171 12.46 6.80 1.94
N ASN A 172 13.50 7.42 2.51
CA ASN A 172 14.58 6.68 3.15
C ASN A 172 14.08 5.84 4.33
N LEU A 173 13.10 6.34 5.10
CA LEU A 173 12.45 5.57 6.16
C LEU A 173 11.81 4.29 5.60
N LYS A 174 11.09 4.36 4.47
CA LYS A 174 10.52 3.16 3.83
C LYS A 174 11.59 2.15 3.43
N PHE A 175 12.74 2.63 2.97
CA PHE A 175 13.87 1.76 2.66
C PHE A 175 14.39 1.06 3.91
N TYR A 176 14.56 1.77 5.03
CA TYR A 176 15.02 1.20 6.30
C TYR A 176 14.04 0.13 6.84
N LEU A 177 12.74 0.43 6.81
CA LEU A 177 11.70 -0.52 7.24
C LEU A 177 11.70 -1.80 6.39
N ARG A 178 11.85 -1.70 5.05
CA ARG A 178 11.95 -2.87 4.16
C ARG A 178 13.21 -3.71 4.40
N LYS A 179 14.30 -3.08 4.83
CA LYS A 179 15.56 -3.76 5.20
C LYS A 179 15.53 -4.36 6.59
N LYS A 180 14.38 -4.31 7.27
CA LYS A 180 14.19 -4.82 8.65
C LYS A 180 15.16 -4.20 9.67
N ILE A 181 15.56 -2.95 9.45
CA ILE A 181 16.25 -2.16 10.47
C ILE A 181 15.24 -1.94 11.60
N GLN A 182 15.72 -1.90 12.84
CA GLN A 182 14.84 -1.75 14.00
C GLN A 182 13.83 -0.60 13.79
N PRO A 183 12.53 -0.89 13.69
CA PRO A 183 11.55 0.08 13.21
C PRO A 183 11.50 1.36 14.05
N ARG A 184 11.50 1.20 15.38
CA ARG A 184 11.51 2.34 16.30
C ARG A 184 12.68 3.29 16.03
N LEU A 185 13.88 2.77 15.89
CA LEU A 185 15.07 3.57 15.63
C LEU A 185 15.01 4.26 14.27
N ALA A 186 14.47 3.58 13.25
CA ALA A 186 14.29 4.16 11.92
C ALA A 186 13.34 5.37 11.95
N TRP A 187 12.23 5.30 12.70
CA TRP A 187 11.31 6.42 12.92
C TRP A 187 11.97 7.55 13.69
N GLU A 188 12.65 7.25 14.83
CA GLU A 188 13.31 8.23 15.67
C GLU A 188 14.34 9.04 14.85
N ILE A 189 15.23 8.36 14.11
CA ILE A 189 16.27 9.01 13.30
C ILE A 189 15.62 9.90 12.23
N THR A 190 14.60 9.40 11.54
CA THR A 190 13.95 10.15 10.46
C THR A 190 13.27 11.40 10.99
N PHE A 191 12.49 11.31 12.06
CA PHE A 191 11.82 12.47 12.65
C PHE A 191 12.81 13.48 13.23
N LEU A 192 13.89 13.03 13.88
CA LEU A 192 14.95 13.92 14.36
C LEU A 192 15.66 14.67 13.23
N GLN A 193 15.99 13.99 12.14
CA GLN A 193 16.57 14.64 10.96
C GLN A 193 15.65 15.72 10.40
N ILE A 194 14.35 15.44 10.27
CA ILE A 194 13.36 16.39 9.77
C ILE A 194 13.18 17.56 10.75
N SER A 195 13.16 17.31 12.06
CA SER A 195 13.10 18.34 13.09
C SER A 195 14.28 19.31 13.00
N MET A 196 15.50 18.80 12.85
CA MET A 196 16.71 19.62 12.68
C MET A 196 16.65 20.51 11.44
N MET A 197 16.14 19.98 10.32
CA MET A 197 15.96 20.75 9.08
C MET A 197 14.87 21.81 9.20
N ASN A 198 13.89 21.63 10.07
CA ASN A 198 12.79 22.57 10.27
C ASN A 198 13.21 23.76 11.15
N VAL A 199 14.18 23.59 12.04
CA VAL A 199 14.70 24.65 12.94
C VAL A 199 15.68 25.59 12.23
N GLN A 200 16.31 25.14 11.13
CA GLN A 200 17.30 25.92 10.38
C GLN A 200 16.69 26.85 9.32
N ASN A 201 15.39 26.81 9.10
CA ASN A 201 14.61 27.65 8.17
C ASN A 201 13.56 28.47 8.90
#